data_8216856906073d59186617b364bc5e85
#
_entry.id   8216856906073d59186617b364bc5e85
#
_cell.length_a   1.000
_cell.length_b   1.000
_cell.length_c   1.000
_cell.angle_alpha   90.00
_cell.angle_beta   90.00
_cell.angle_gamma   90.00
#
_symmetry.space_group_name_H-M   'P 1'
#
loop_
_entity.id
_entity.type
_entity.pdbx_description
1 polymer ?
#
loop_
_entity_poly.entity_id
_entity_poly.type
_entity_poly.pdbx_seq_one_letter_code
_entity_poly.pdbx_strand_id
1 'polypeptide(L)'
;MVWPFSRRSRKSIARIEVTGVIGAATRKRMLEALKEIEERRFPALLLRIDSPGGTVGDSQEIYTALQRLKDKLKIVASFGNISASGGVYIGMGANHIVANPGTITGSIGVILRGNNLERLLDKVGVSFKVIKSGPYKDILAFDRELTDPEKGILQELIDVSYSQFVKTVAEARHLSEETVRSFADGRIFTGEQALQLGVVDRLGSEEDARRWAAELAGLDPDKAECITFDEKKPLLRRLVPGGSSAGSGSMSGLAYPALAIPALNATLEWLEFERSTSGVPLWLYRP
;
A
#
# COMPACT_ATOMS: atom_id res chain seq x y z
N MET A 1 -23.72 -4.00 -29.59
CA MET A 1 -22.48 -3.68 -30.35
C MET A 1 -21.31 -3.95 -29.40
N VAL A 2 -20.58 -5.06 -29.57
CA VAL A 2 -19.46 -5.43 -28.68
C VAL A 2 -18.21 -4.71 -29.17
N TRP A 3 -17.67 -3.79 -28.39
CA TRP A 3 -16.48 -3.01 -28.75
C TRP A 3 -15.25 -3.91 -28.91
N PRO A 4 -14.37 -3.65 -29.91
CA PRO A 4 -13.24 -4.52 -30.25
C PRO A 4 -12.24 -4.72 -29.09
N PHE A 5 -12.20 -3.80 -28.13
CA PHE A 5 -11.39 -3.90 -26.91
C PHE A 5 -11.82 -5.03 -25.98
N SER A 6 -13.09 -5.49 -26.00
CA SER A 6 -13.58 -6.56 -25.14
C SER A 6 -13.08 -7.95 -25.53
N ARG A 7 -12.68 -8.18 -26.79
CA ARG A 7 -12.10 -9.47 -27.23
C ARG A 7 -10.65 -9.63 -26.79
N ARG A 8 -9.86 -8.54 -26.77
CA ARG A 8 -8.46 -8.57 -26.34
C ARG A 8 -8.36 -8.75 -24.83
N SER A 9 -9.16 -8.04 -24.06
CA SER A 9 -9.15 -8.14 -22.59
C SER A 9 -9.50 -9.54 -22.08
N ARG A 10 -10.42 -10.25 -22.75
CA ARG A 10 -10.81 -11.63 -22.38
C ARG A 10 -9.71 -12.68 -22.61
N LYS A 11 -8.65 -12.35 -23.33
CA LYS A 11 -7.49 -13.22 -23.59
C LYS A 11 -6.21 -12.69 -22.95
N SER A 12 -6.33 -11.68 -22.11
CA SER A 12 -5.20 -11.01 -21.48
C SER A 12 -5.38 -10.99 -19.97
N ILE A 13 -4.29 -10.83 -19.27
CA ILE A 13 -4.22 -10.61 -17.82
C ILE A 13 -4.16 -9.10 -17.59
N ALA A 14 -4.96 -8.58 -16.67
CA ALA A 14 -4.78 -7.23 -16.18
C ALA A 14 -3.61 -7.21 -15.18
N ARG A 15 -2.79 -6.15 -15.18
CA ARG A 15 -1.75 -5.92 -14.18
C ARG A 15 -1.96 -4.57 -13.53
N ILE A 16 -1.96 -4.55 -12.21
CA ILE A 16 -1.90 -3.33 -11.41
C ILE A 16 -0.73 -3.45 -10.44
N GLU A 17 -0.11 -2.32 -10.13
CA GLU A 17 0.98 -2.25 -9.17
C GLU A 17 0.65 -1.32 -8.01
N VAL A 18 0.92 -1.78 -6.78
CA VAL A 18 0.89 -0.98 -5.56
C VAL A 18 2.33 -0.76 -5.13
N THR A 19 2.84 0.46 -5.33
CA THR A 19 4.20 0.84 -4.96
C THR A 19 4.22 1.95 -3.93
N GLY A 20 5.25 1.94 -3.07
CA GLY A 20 5.43 2.97 -2.05
C GLY A 20 4.36 2.92 -0.96
N VAL A 21 4.18 4.04 -0.28
CA VAL A 21 3.26 4.14 0.86
C VAL A 21 1.80 4.19 0.40
N ILE A 22 0.94 3.40 1.06
CA ILE A 22 -0.50 3.35 0.77
C ILE A 22 -1.20 4.51 1.45
N GLY A 23 -1.81 5.37 0.65
CA GLY A 23 -2.61 6.51 1.08
C GLY A 23 -3.73 6.81 0.09
N ALA A 24 -4.40 7.96 0.26
CA ALA A 24 -5.56 8.34 -0.53
C ALA A 24 -5.31 8.34 -2.06
N ALA A 25 -4.12 8.74 -2.50
CA ALA A 25 -3.75 8.73 -3.93
C ALA A 25 -3.68 7.29 -4.46
N THR A 26 -3.00 6.38 -3.74
CA THR A 26 -2.92 4.96 -4.06
C THR A 26 -4.30 4.33 -4.12
N ARG A 27 -5.13 4.57 -3.09
CA ARG A 27 -6.51 4.08 -3.05
C ARG A 27 -7.31 4.53 -4.27
N LYS A 28 -7.33 5.85 -4.56
CA LYS A 28 -8.08 6.38 -5.70
C LYS A 28 -7.68 5.72 -7.00
N ARG A 29 -6.39 5.64 -7.29
CA ARG A 29 -5.83 5.00 -8.48
C ARG A 29 -6.24 3.53 -8.57
N MET A 30 -6.11 2.78 -7.47
CA MET A 30 -6.46 1.38 -7.40
C MET A 30 -7.95 1.14 -7.68
N LEU A 31 -8.84 1.91 -7.05
CA LEU A 31 -10.28 1.76 -7.25
C LEU A 31 -10.71 2.08 -8.69
N GLU A 32 -10.13 3.12 -9.31
CA GLU A 32 -10.38 3.45 -10.72
C GLU A 32 -9.91 2.32 -11.65
N ALA A 33 -8.71 1.78 -11.43
CA ALA A 33 -8.17 0.69 -12.23
C ALA A 33 -8.98 -0.61 -12.07
N LEU A 34 -9.35 -0.98 -10.84
CA LEU A 34 -10.18 -2.16 -10.58
C LEU A 34 -11.55 -2.07 -11.25
N LYS A 35 -12.18 -0.89 -11.24
CA LYS A 35 -13.43 -0.64 -11.94
C LYS A 35 -13.28 -0.82 -13.46
N GLU A 36 -12.22 -0.26 -14.06
CA GLU A 36 -11.96 -0.41 -15.49
C GLU A 36 -11.69 -1.88 -15.87
N ILE A 37 -10.96 -2.63 -15.02
CA ILE A 37 -10.70 -4.06 -15.22
C ILE A 37 -12.00 -4.85 -15.20
N GLU A 38 -12.90 -4.59 -14.27
CA GLU A 38 -14.21 -5.23 -14.17
C GLU A 38 -15.06 -4.94 -15.42
N GLU A 39 -15.18 -3.66 -15.83
CA GLU A 39 -15.94 -3.23 -17.00
C GLU A 39 -15.43 -3.89 -18.30
N ARG A 40 -14.10 -4.05 -18.41
CA ARG A 40 -13.45 -4.70 -19.55
C ARG A 40 -13.45 -6.21 -19.48
N ARG A 41 -13.93 -6.81 -18.40
CA ARG A 41 -14.10 -8.25 -18.20
C ARG A 41 -12.81 -9.06 -18.40
N PHE A 42 -11.73 -8.64 -17.75
CA PHE A 42 -10.51 -9.45 -17.68
C PHE A 42 -10.78 -10.73 -16.89
N PRO A 43 -10.25 -11.89 -17.35
CA PRO A 43 -10.42 -13.16 -16.63
C PRO A 43 -9.46 -13.31 -15.44
N ALA A 44 -8.34 -12.57 -15.44
CA ALA A 44 -7.35 -12.57 -14.36
C ALA A 44 -6.75 -11.19 -14.10
N LEU A 45 -6.30 -11.01 -12.87
CA LEU A 45 -5.54 -9.87 -12.37
C LEU A 45 -4.23 -10.34 -11.73
N LEU A 46 -3.12 -9.81 -12.20
CA LEU A 46 -1.84 -9.83 -11.52
C LEU A 46 -1.72 -8.56 -10.67
N LEU A 47 -1.74 -8.72 -9.37
CA LEU A 47 -1.62 -7.63 -8.41
C LEU A 47 -0.17 -7.60 -7.87
N ARG A 48 0.67 -6.73 -8.43
CA ARG A 48 2.02 -6.51 -7.91
C ARG A 48 1.98 -5.62 -6.70
N ILE A 49 2.62 -6.02 -5.59
CA ILE A 49 2.70 -5.22 -4.36
C ILE A 49 4.18 -5.06 -3.98
N ASP A 50 4.64 -3.82 -3.96
CA ASP A 50 5.97 -3.41 -3.49
C ASP A 50 5.81 -2.19 -2.56
N SER A 51 5.33 -2.44 -1.35
CA SER A 51 4.84 -1.42 -0.42
C SER A 51 5.16 -1.77 1.04
N PRO A 52 5.63 -0.81 1.84
CA PRO A 52 5.78 -0.96 3.28
C PRO A 52 4.43 -0.93 4.04
N GLY A 53 3.32 -0.67 3.36
CA GLY A 53 2.01 -0.44 3.94
C GLY A 53 1.59 1.02 3.92
N GLY A 54 0.69 1.43 4.83
CA GLY A 54 0.18 2.80 4.90
C GLY A 54 -1.03 2.95 5.81
N THR A 55 -1.97 3.82 5.43
CA THR A 55 -3.17 4.08 6.24
C THR A 55 -4.12 2.88 6.25
N VAL A 56 -4.72 2.64 7.42
CA VAL A 56 -5.66 1.52 7.65
C VAL A 56 -6.86 1.61 6.70
N GLY A 57 -7.54 2.75 6.69
CA GLY A 57 -8.77 2.92 5.91
C GLY A 57 -8.54 2.77 4.39
N ASP A 58 -7.46 3.36 3.85
CA ASP A 58 -7.15 3.24 2.42
C ASP A 58 -6.84 1.78 2.03
N SER A 59 -6.11 1.05 2.89
CA SER A 59 -5.82 -0.38 2.68
C SER A 59 -7.09 -1.23 2.73
N GLN A 60 -8.01 -0.94 3.64
CA GLN A 60 -9.30 -1.62 3.76
C GLN A 60 -10.21 -1.40 2.55
N GLU A 61 -10.27 -0.18 2.01
CA GLU A 61 -11.07 0.11 0.82
C GLU A 61 -10.56 -0.65 -0.41
N ILE A 62 -9.22 -0.71 -0.60
CA ILE A 62 -8.62 -1.49 -1.69
C ILE A 62 -8.89 -2.99 -1.52
N TYR A 63 -8.69 -3.52 -0.31
CA TYR A 63 -9.00 -4.92 0.02
C TYR A 63 -10.47 -5.25 -0.28
N THR A 64 -11.40 -4.40 0.16
CA THR A 64 -12.84 -4.60 -0.06
C THR A 64 -13.19 -4.61 -1.55
N ALA A 65 -12.54 -3.76 -2.36
CA ALA A 65 -12.74 -3.75 -3.80
C ALA A 65 -12.23 -5.04 -4.46
N LEU A 66 -11.08 -5.56 -4.03
CA LEU A 66 -10.54 -6.85 -4.49
C LEU A 66 -11.47 -8.02 -4.11
N GLN A 67 -11.99 -8.04 -2.89
CA GLN A 67 -12.94 -9.08 -2.45
C GLN A 67 -14.19 -9.14 -3.33
N ARG A 68 -14.74 -7.99 -3.75
CA ARG A 68 -15.90 -7.94 -4.66
C ARG A 68 -15.62 -8.50 -6.05
N LEU A 69 -14.35 -8.53 -6.46
CA LEU A 69 -13.92 -9.03 -7.77
C LEU A 69 -13.50 -10.50 -7.76
N LYS A 70 -13.20 -11.06 -6.59
CA LYS A 70 -12.61 -12.40 -6.39
C LYS A 70 -13.41 -13.53 -7.05
N ASP A 71 -14.74 -13.39 -7.09
CA ASP A 71 -15.64 -14.36 -7.73
C ASP A 71 -15.78 -14.15 -9.24
N LYS A 72 -15.40 -12.98 -9.75
CA LYS A 72 -15.57 -12.59 -11.15
C LYS A 72 -14.32 -12.82 -12.00
N LEU A 73 -13.16 -12.72 -11.39
CA LEU A 73 -11.85 -12.91 -12.03
C LEU A 73 -10.85 -13.52 -11.04
N LYS A 74 -9.81 -14.17 -11.56
CA LYS A 74 -8.76 -14.77 -10.74
C LYS A 74 -7.71 -13.72 -10.39
N ILE A 75 -7.46 -13.51 -9.09
CA ILE A 75 -6.50 -12.52 -8.59
C ILE A 75 -5.31 -13.26 -8.01
N VAL A 76 -4.12 -13.03 -8.57
CA VAL A 76 -2.85 -13.50 -8.02
C VAL A 76 -2.03 -12.29 -7.60
N ALA A 77 -1.70 -12.21 -6.31
CA ALA A 77 -0.79 -11.20 -5.80
C ALA A 77 0.65 -11.66 -5.95
N SER A 78 1.52 -10.75 -6.38
CA SER A 78 2.98 -10.94 -6.42
C SER A 78 3.63 -9.96 -5.47
N PHE A 79 4.21 -10.45 -4.38
CA PHE A 79 4.94 -9.64 -3.42
C PHE A 79 6.33 -9.32 -3.94
N GLY A 80 6.67 -8.02 -3.95
CA GLY A 80 7.92 -7.48 -4.47
C GLY A 80 9.10 -7.57 -3.51
N ASN A 81 9.94 -6.55 -3.51
CA ASN A 81 11.03 -6.45 -2.54
C ASN A 81 10.47 -6.37 -1.12
N ILE A 82 9.41 -5.56 -0.97
CA ILE A 82 8.70 -5.42 0.30
C ILE A 82 7.19 -5.50 0.05
N SER A 83 6.50 -6.27 0.85
CA SER A 83 5.04 -6.28 0.90
C SER A 83 4.65 -6.50 2.36
N ALA A 84 4.60 -5.41 3.11
CA ALA A 84 4.48 -5.45 4.56
C ALA A 84 3.25 -4.67 5.04
N SER A 85 2.73 -5.05 6.20
CA SER A 85 1.65 -4.34 6.89
C SER A 85 0.43 -4.11 5.99
N GLY A 86 0.06 -2.87 5.65
CA GLY A 86 -1.03 -2.58 4.71
C GLY A 86 -0.88 -3.26 3.34
N GLY A 87 0.37 -3.53 2.90
CA GLY A 87 0.64 -4.32 1.68
C GLY A 87 0.21 -5.77 1.83
N VAL A 88 0.48 -6.41 2.98
CA VAL A 88 -0.04 -7.74 3.32
C VAL A 88 -1.57 -7.71 3.36
N TYR A 89 -2.15 -6.70 4.01
CA TYR A 89 -3.61 -6.57 4.11
C TYR A 89 -4.29 -6.54 2.74
N ILE A 90 -3.76 -5.75 1.81
CA ILE A 90 -4.26 -5.71 0.42
C ILE A 90 -4.05 -7.07 -0.26
N GLY A 91 -2.89 -7.71 -0.06
CA GLY A 91 -2.59 -9.03 -0.60
C GLY A 91 -3.59 -10.10 -0.20
N MET A 92 -4.16 -10.03 1.02
CA MET A 92 -5.24 -10.92 1.48
C MET A 92 -6.51 -10.80 0.61
N GLY A 93 -6.64 -9.75 -0.19
CA GLY A 93 -7.70 -9.60 -1.19
C GLY A 93 -7.56 -10.50 -2.42
N ALA A 94 -6.41 -11.12 -2.64
CA ALA A 94 -6.17 -12.03 -3.77
C ALA A 94 -6.69 -13.45 -3.50
N ASN A 95 -6.84 -14.25 -4.59
CA ASN A 95 -7.09 -15.69 -4.46
C ASN A 95 -5.82 -16.42 -4.03
N HIS A 96 -4.67 -16.01 -4.58
CA HIS A 96 -3.37 -16.61 -4.30
C HIS A 96 -2.29 -15.53 -4.19
N ILE A 97 -1.23 -15.85 -3.44
CA ILE A 97 -0.10 -14.96 -3.18
C ILE A 97 1.20 -15.69 -3.51
N VAL A 98 2.04 -15.05 -4.34
CA VAL A 98 3.39 -15.49 -4.66
C VAL A 98 4.38 -14.48 -4.11
N ALA A 99 5.47 -14.93 -3.50
CA ALA A 99 6.55 -14.07 -3.01
C ALA A 99 7.91 -14.60 -3.47
N ASN A 100 8.89 -13.71 -3.70
CA ASN A 100 10.27 -14.19 -3.83
C ASN A 100 10.78 -14.70 -2.46
N PRO A 101 11.71 -15.65 -2.41
CA PRO A 101 12.25 -16.14 -1.13
C PRO A 101 12.75 -15.04 -0.21
N GLY A 102 13.39 -14.00 -0.79
CA GLY A 102 13.96 -12.85 -0.07
C GLY A 102 13.01 -11.67 0.11
N THR A 103 11.76 -11.74 -0.31
CA THR A 103 10.76 -10.68 -0.07
C THR A 103 10.65 -10.37 1.42
N ILE A 104 10.70 -9.10 1.79
CA ILE A 104 10.37 -8.67 3.15
C ILE A 104 8.85 -8.54 3.27
N THR A 105 8.25 -9.28 4.22
CA THR A 105 6.80 -9.26 4.43
C THR A 105 6.47 -9.34 5.93
N GLY A 106 5.19 -9.52 6.27
CA GLY A 106 4.75 -9.50 7.67
C GLY A 106 4.40 -8.10 8.14
N SER A 107 4.97 -7.66 9.28
CA SER A 107 4.57 -6.41 9.94
C SER A 107 3.05 -6.33 10.16
N ILE A 108 2.45 -7.48 10.55
CA ILE A 108 1.03 -7.56 10.87
C ILE A 108 0.85 -6.92 12.24
N GLY A 109 0.46 -5.66 12.22
CA GLY A 109 0.35 -4.84 13.43
C GLY A 109 -0.15 -3.44 13.08
N VAL A 110 -0.45 -2.65 14.13
CA VAL A 110 -0.96 -1.27 14.02
C VAL A 110 -0.11 -0.37 14.88
N ILE A 111 0.26 0.77 14.34
CA ILE A 111 0.92 1.83 15.10
C ILE A 111 0.16 3.13 14.95
N LEU A 112 0.20 3.95 16.00
CA LEU A 112 -0.25 5.32 15.98
C LEU A 112 0.89 6.18 16.55
N ARG A 113 1.28 7.20 15.83
CA ARG A 113 2.38 8.08 16.22
C ARG A 113 1.92 9.51 16.41
N GLY A 114 2.42 10.15 17.44
CA GLY A 114 2.37 11.58 17.67
C GLY A 114 3.74 12.08 18.09
N ASN A 115 4.05 13.33 17.77
CA ASN A 115 5.27 13.98 18.27
C ASN A 115 4.91 14.74 19.55
N ASN A 116 5.79 14.67 20.55
CA ASN A 116 5.70 15.53 21.73
C ASN A 116 6.85 16.54 21.70
N LEU A 117 6.52 17.82 21.63
CA LEU A 117 7.46 18.94 21.60
C LEU A 117 7.36 19.80 22.86
N GLU A 118 6.59 19.41 23.88
CA GLU A 118 6.36 20.16 25.12
C GLU A 118 7.66 20.72 25.69
N ARG A 119 8.65 19.84 25.92
CA ARG A 119 9.95 20.25 26.50
C ARG A 119 10.76 21.21 25.62
N LEU A 120 10.56 21.15 24.29
CA LEU A 120 11.20 22.09 23.36
C LEU A 120 10.54 23.46 23.43
N LEU A 121 9.21 23.47 23.45
CA LEU A 121 8.39 24.68 23.52
C LEU A 121 8.65 25.43 24.85
N ASP A 122 8.74 24.72 25.95
CA ASP A 122 9.09 25.29 27.26
C ASP A 122 10.46 25.98 27.22
N LYS A 123 11.47 25.37 26.61
CA LYS A 123 12.81 25.96 26.49
C LYS A 123 12.85 27.25 25.70
N VAL A 124 11.98 27.40 24.71
CA VAL A 124 11.90 28.60 23.86
C VAL A 124 10.84 29.60 24.33
N GLY A 125 10.14 29.31 25.44
CA GLY A 125 9.15 30.20 26.06
C GLY A 125 7.83 30.30 25.26
N VAL A 126 7.48 29.27 24.49
CA VAL A 126 6.23 29.21 23.70
C VAL A 126 5.22 28.34 24.44
N SER A 127 4.01 28.84 24.63
CA SER A 127 2.89 28.11 25.21
C SER A 127 1.61 28.28 24.37
N PHE A 128 0.81 27.23 24.27
CA PHE A 128 -0.49 27.25 23.61
C PHE A 128 -1.61 27.39 24.63
N LYS A 129 -2.58 28.27 24.33
CA LYS A 129 -3.82 28.40 25.10
C LYS A 129 -4.94 27.74 24.33
N VAL A 130 -5.36 26.56 24.76
CA VAL A 130 -6.40 25.76 24.09
C VAL A 130 -7.72 25.91 24.85
N ILE A 131 -8.77 26.30 24.14
CA ILE A 131 -10.17 26.25 24.60
C ILE A 131 -10.86 25.16 23.80
N LYS A 132 -11.39 24.14 24.48
CA LYS A 132 -11.94 22.94 23.83
C LYS A 132 -13.30 22.56 24.39
N SER A 133 -14.16 21.99 23.56
CA SER A 133 -15.51 21.55 23.93
C SER A 133 -15.55 20.26 24.73
N GLY A 134 -14.47 19.50 24.77
CA GLY A 134 -14.38 18.24 25.51
C GLY A 134 -12.95 17.83 25.78
N PRO A 135 -12.71 16.94 26.79
CA PRO A 135 -11.37 16.62 27.30
C PRO A 135 -10.44 16.01 26.24
N TYR A 136 -10.99 15.28 25.27
CA TYR A 136 -10.21 14.51 24.29
C TYR A 136 -10.14 15.18 22.90
N LYS A 137 -10.60 16.46 22.77
CA LYS A 137 -10.63 17.12 21.46
C LYS A 137 -9.24 17.42 20.89
N ASP A 138 -8.24 17.52 21.76
CA ASP A 138 -6.84 17.75 21.46
C ASP A 138 -5.98 16.53 21.80
N ILE A 139 -6.56 15.34 21.72
CA ILE A 139 -5.80 14.08 21.86
C ILE A 139 -4.69 14.04 20.79
N LEU A 140 -3.47 13.65 21.17
CA LEU A 140 -2.26 13.74 20.34
C LEU A 140 -1.78 15.16 20.03
N ALA A 141 -2.21 16.20 20.78
CA ALA A 141 -1.58 17.50 20.69
C ALA A 141 -0.08 17.39 20.96
N PHE A 142 0.74 18.05 20.14
CA PHE A 142 2.20 17.95 20.18
C PHE A 142 2.84 18.75 21.32
N ASP A 143 2.08 19.62 21.98
CA ASP A 143 2.50 20.60 22.98
C ASP A 143 2.27 20.14 24.42
N ARG A 144 1.84 18.90 24.62
CA ARG A 144 1.62 18.32 25.96
C ARG A 144 1.73 16.79 25.95
N GLU A 145 1.98 16.24 27.13
CA GLU A 145 1.92 14.80 27.34
C GLU A 145 0.48 14.25 27.24
N LEU A 146 0.37 13.00 26.81
CA LEU A 146 -0.89 12.26 26.84
C LEU A 146 -1.25 11.89 28.27
N THR A 147 -2.50 12.11 28.63
CA THR A 147 -3.05 11.61 29.89
C THR A 147 -3.32 10.09 29.83
N ASP A 148 -3.41 9.43 30.98
CA ASP A 148 -3.67 7.98 31.02
C ASP A 148 -5.04 7.61 30.42
N PRO A 149 -6.14 8.36 30.61
CA PRO A 149 -7.38 8.12 29.88
C PRO A 149 -7.24 8.22 28.35
N GLU A 150 -6.45 9.19 27.87
CA GLU A 150 -6.19 9.35 26.43
C GLU A 150 -5.39 8.16 25.87
N LYS A 151 -4.38 7.68 26.60
CA LYS A 151 -3.64 6.46 26.24
C LYS A 151 -4.57 5.26 26.15
N GLY A 152 -5.52 5.12 27.09
CA GLY A 152 -6.52 4.06 27.07
C GLY A 152 -7.39 4.09 25.80
N ILE A 153 -7.90 5.26 25.44
CA ILE A 153 -8.70 5.45 24.21
C ILE A 153 -7.91 5.08 22.95
N LEU A 154 -6.65 5.53 22.86
CA LEU A 154 -5.79 5.25 21.71
C LEU A 154 -5.40 3.76 21.64
N GLN A 155 -5.16 3.13 22.80
CA GLN A 155 -4.86 1.70 22.85
C GLN A 155 -6.07 0.87 22.39
N GLU A 156 -7.28 1.18 22.81
CA GLU A 156 -8.50 0.51 22.36
C GLU A 156 -8.68 0.62 20.84
N LEU A 157 -8.42 1.80 20.26
CA LEU A 157 -8.45 2.01 18.81
C LEU A 157 -7.46 1.09 18.07
N ILE A 158 -6.24 0.97 18.61
CA ILE A 158 -5.20 0.08 18.07
C ILE A 158 -5.63 -1.37 18.18
N ASP A 159 -6.15 -1.80 19.33
CA ASP A 159 -6.53 -3.18 19.60
C ASP A 159 -7.66 -3.64 18.67
N VAL A 160 -8.65 -2.78 18.43
CA VAL A 160 -9.72 -3.03 17.45
C VAL A 160 -9.17 -3.16 16.04
N SER A 161 -8.32 -2.23 15.62
CA SER A 161 -7.72 -2.25 14.27
C SER A 161 -6.79 -3.45 14.08
N TYR A 162 -6.04 -3.83 15.11
CA TYR A 162 -5.19 -5.03 15.11
C TYR A 162 -6.02 -6.31 15.01
N SER A 163 -7.10 -6.41 15.79
CA SER A 163 -7.99 -7.58 15.74
C SER A 163 -8.65 -7.74 14.36
N GLN A 164 -9.02 -6.64 13.70
CA GLN A 164 -9.50 -6.67 12.32
C GLN A 164 -8.44 -7.20 11.35
N PHE A 165 -7.17 -6.80 11.53
CA PHE A 165 -6.09 -7.29 10.68
C PHE A 165 -5.87 -8.80 10.85
N VAL A 166 -5.76 -9.27 12.10
CA VAL A 166 -5.61 -10.69 12.43
C VAL A 166 -6.74 -11.50 11.82
N LYS A 167 -7.99 -11.06 11.99
CA LYS A 167 -9.17 -11.73 11.43
C LYS A 167 -9.10 -11.80 9.90
N THR A 168 -8.73 -10.70 9.23
CA THR A 168 -8.60 -10.66 7.77
C THR A 168 -7.57 -11.68 7.26
N VAL A 169 -6.42 -11.78 7.92
CA VAL A 169 -5.39 -12.77 7.58
C VAL A 169 -5.88 -14.19 7.83
N ALA A 170 -6.51 -14.44 8.98
CA ALA A 170 -7.05 -15.74 9.35
C ALA A 170 -8.07 -16.24 8.33
N GLU A 171 -9.03 -15.40 7.96
CA GLU A 171 -10.06 -15.72 6.96
C GLU A 171 -9.45 -15.96 5.56
N ALA A 172 -8.56 -15.07 5.11
CA ALA A 172 -7.96 -15.16 3.79
C ALA A 172 -7.02 -16.35 3.62
N ARG A 173 -6.38 -16.79 4.70
CA ARG A 173 -5.41 -17.89 4.70
C ARG A 173 -5.94 -19.20 5.28
N HIS A 174 -7.21 -19.23 5.71
CA HIS A 174 -7.85 -20.39 6.35
C HIS A 174 -7.08 -20.87 7.59
N LEU A 175 -6.55 -19.92 8.37
CA LEU A 175 -5.86 -20.15 9.63
C LEU A 175 -6.75 -19.78 10.82
N SER A 176 -6.46 -20.34 12.01
CA SER A 176 -7.09 -19.83 13.23
C SER A 176 -6.53 -18.46 13.60
N GLU A 177 -7.32 -17.60 14.24
CA GLU A 177 -6.81 -16.33 14.75
C GLU A 177 -5.68 -16.54 15.76
N GLU A 178 -5.70 -17.60 16.55
CA GLU A 178 -4.65 -17.97 17.48
C GLU A 178 -3.33 -18.24 16.74
N THR A 179 -3.37 -19.01 15.65
CA THR A 179 -2.21 -19.25 14.80
C THR A 179 -1.66 -17.93 14.23
N VAL A 180 -2.55 -17.07 13.71
CA VAL A 180 -2.12 -15.78 13.17
C VAL A 180 -1.48 -14.92 14.26
N ARG A 181 -2.07 -14.83 15.47
CA ARG A 181 -1.53 -14.06 16.59
C ARG A 181 -0.14 -14.53 17.02
N SER A 182 0.21 -15.80 16.82
CA SER A 182 1.54 -16.31 17.17
C SER A 182 2.69 -15.68 16.40
N PHE A 183 2.43 -15.11 15.22
CA PHE A 183 3.40 -14.40 14.38
C PHE A 183 3.01 -12.95 14.02
N ALA A 184 1.82 -12.51 14.38
CA ALA A 184 1.29 -11.18 14.08
C ALA A 184 1.59 -10.14 15.17
N ASP A 185 2.82 -10.10 15.67
CA ASP A 185 3.27 -9.18 16.70
C ASP A 185 4.01 -7.94 16.15
N GLY A 186 3.84 -7.69 14.84
CA GLY A 186 4.50 -6.60 14.14
C GLY A 186 5.87 -6.97 13.57
N ARG A 187 6.35 -8.22 13.79
CA ARG A 187 7.61 -8.68 13.21
C ARG A 187 7.54 -8.80 11.69
N ILE A 188 8.70 -8.68 11.06
CA ILE A 188 8.88 -8.97 9.64
C ILE A 188 9.51 -10.35 9.47
N PHE A 189 9.30 -10.94 8.32
CA PHE A 189 9.88 -12.22 7.92
C PHE A 189 10.11 -12.26 6.40
N THR A 190 10.88 -13.23 5.94
CA THR A 190 11.15 -13.43 4.51
C THR A 190 9.96 -14.09 3.82
N GLY A 191 9.94 -14.03 2.47
CA GLY A 191 8.95 -14.77 1.68
C GLY A 191 8.99 -16.28 1.95
N GLU A 192 10.18 -16.85 2.18
CA GLU A 192 10.33 -18.26 2.55
C GLU A 192 9.67 -18.57 3.90
N GLN A 193 9.89 -17.73 4.91
CA GLN A 193 9.21 -17.87 6.20
C GLN A 193 7.70 -17.67 6.07
N ALA A 194 7.27 -16.73 5.21
CA ALA A 194 5.86 -16.49 4.94
C ALA A 194 5.15 -17.71 4.33
N LEU A 195 5.85 -18.48 3.49
CA LEU A 195 5.36 -19.75 2.97
C LEU A 195 5.15 -20.78 4.10
N GLN A 196 6.15 -20.91 4.99
CA GLN A 196 6.07 -21.83 6.13
C GLN A 196 4.93 -21.46 7.10
N LEU A 197 4.66 -20.16 7.27
CA LEU A 197 3.57 -19.64 8.09
C LEU A 197 2.19 -19.70 7.41
N GLY A 198 2.12 -20.08 6.13
CA GLY A 198 0.88 -20.12 5.36
C GLY A 198 0.38 -18.74 4.91
N VAL A 199 1.19 -17.70 5.04
CA VAL A 199 0.84 -16.33 4.61
C VAL A 199 0.88 -16.19 3.09
N VAL A 200 1.78 -16.90 2.40
CA VAL A 200 1.87 -16.97 0.94
C VAL A 200 1.69 -18.41 0.46
N ASP A 201 1.29 -18.60 -0.80
CA ASP A 201 1.00 -19.92 -1.36
C ASP A 201 2.19 -20.57 -2.05
N ARG A 202 3.05 -19.75 -2.68
CA ARG A 202 4.20 -20.23 -3.45
C ARG A 202 5.35 -19.23 -3.38
N LEU A 203 6.57 -19.75 -3.52
CA LEU A 203 7.74 -18.95 -3.83
C LEU A 203 7.87 -18.82 -5.35
N GLY A 204 8.25 -17.63 -5.82
CA GLY A 204 8.45 -17.36 -7.23
C GLY A 204 8.57 -15.87 -7.53
N SER A 205 8.88 -15.56 -8.78
CA SER A 205 8.97 -14.23 -9.34
C SER A 205 7.59 -13.67 -9.72
N GLU A 206 7.56 -12.43 -10.17
CA GLU A 206 6.35 -11.84 -10.75
C GLU A 206 5.89 -12.59 -12.01
N GLU A 207 6.83 -13.12 -12.79
CA GLU A 207 6.53 -13.92 -13.96
C GLU A 207 5.86 -15.25 -13.61
N ASP A 208 6.29 -15.90 -12.52
CA ASP A 208 5.64 -17.11 -12.01
C ASP A 208 4.21 -16.81 -11.55
N ALA A 209 3.98 -15.68 -10.89
CA ALA A 209 2.65 -15.21 -10.49
C ALA A 209 1.76 -14.92 -11.72
N ARG A 210 2.32 -14.28 -12.78
CA ARG A 210 1.62 -14.02 -14.04
C ARG A 210 1.20 -15.33 -14.73
N ARG A 211 2.11 -16.28 -14.83
CA ARG A 211 1.84 -17.59 -15.42
C ARG A 211 0.74 -18.32 -14.67
N TRP A 212 0.82 -18.32 -13.36
CA TRP A 212 -0.21 -18.93 -12.52
C TRP A 212 -1.57 -18.23 -12.67
N ALA A 213 -1.61 -16.90 -12.76
CA ALA A 213 -2.86 -16.17 -13.04
C ALA A 213 -3.47 -16.55 -14.39
N ALA A 214 -2.64 -16.77 -15.42
CA ALA A 214 -3.10 -17.26 -16.73
C ALA A 214 -3.71 -18.66 -16.63
N GLU A 215 -3.02 -19.59 -15.99
CA GLU A 215 -3.48 -20.97 -15.77
C GLU A 215 -4.85 -21.01 -15.07
N LEU A 216 -4.99 -20.26 -13.96
CA LEU A 216 -6.24 -20.18 -13.20
C LEU A 216 -7.40 -19.60 -14.00
N ALA A 217 -7.10 -18.77 -15.00
CA ALA A 217 -8.07 -18.17 -15.89
C ALA A 217 -8.34 -19.00 -17.17
N GLY A 218 -7.70 -20.16 -17.31
CA GLY A 218 -7.82 -21.00 -18.52
C GLY A 218 -7.18 -20.40 -19.76
N LEU A 219 -6.19 -19.51 -19.58
CA LEU A 219 -5.39 -18.93 -20.66
C LEU A 219 -4.09 -19.70 -20.84
N ASP A 220 -3.52 -19.64 -22.04
CA ASP A 220 -2.18 -20.16 -22.32
C ASP A 220 -1.12 -19.28 -21.64
N PRO A 221 -0.35 -19.80 -20.65
CA PRO A 221 0.61 -18.98 -19.89
C PRO A 221 1.73 -18.38 -20.76
N ASP A 222 2.07 -19.02 -21.89
CA ASP A 222 3.11 -18.54 -22.79
C ASP A 222 2.64 -17.46 -23.76
N LYS A 223 1.32 -17.36 -24.00
CA LYS A 223 0.72 -16.44 -24.96
C LYS A 223 -0.14 -15.35 -24.34
N ALA A 224 -0.53 -15.49 -23.06
CA ALA A 224 -1.37 -14.52 -22.40
C ALA A 224 -0.64 -13.17 -22.24
N GLU A 225 -1.11 -12.16 -22.96
CA GLU A 225 -0.58 -10.80 -22.84
C GLU A 225 -0.94 -10.20 -21.47
N CYS A 226 -0.03 -9.41 -20.91
CA CYS A 226 -0.27 -8.64 -19.70
C CYS A 226 -0.55 -7.18 -20.06
N ILE A 227 -1.70 -6.66 -19.66
CA ILE A 227 -2.10 -5.25 -19.90
C ILE A 227 -2.01 -4.52 -18.57
N THR A 228 -1.06 -3.59 -18.49
CA THR A 228 -0.78 -2.83 -17.27
C THR A 228 -1.71 -1.61 -17.18
N PHE A 229 -2.25 -1.40 -15.97
CA PHE A 229 -3.06 -0.25 -15.59
C PHE A 229 -2.21 0.67 -14.70
N ASP A 230 -1.33 1.44 -15.34
CA ASP A 230 -0.51 2.46 -14.67
C ASP A 230 -1.27 3.79 -14.55
N GLU A 231 -0.67 4.72 -13.80
CA GLU A 231 -1.15 6.12 -13.79
C GLU A 231 -1.30 6.63 -15.23
N LYS A 232 -2.48 7.15 -15.55
CA LYS A 232 -2.67 7.93 -16.78
C LYS A 232 -1.76 9.14 -16.71
N LYS A 233 -0.54 9.04 -17.27
CA LYS A 233 0.34 10.21 -17.40
C LYS A 233 -0.46 11.32 -18.09
N PRO A 234 -0.49 12.55 -17.53
CA PRO A 234 -1.24 13.65 -18.15
C PRO A 234 -0.88 13.76 -19.63
N LEU A 235 -1.87 13.95 -20.50
CA LEU A 235 -1.70 14.02 -21.96
C LEU A 235 -0.60 15.03 -22.38
N LEU A 236 -0.40 16.09 -21.58
CA LEU A 236 0.67 17.09 -21.82
C LEU A 236 2.09 16.49 -21.84
N ARG A 237 2.35 15.40 -21.13
CA ARG A 237 3.66 14.73 -21.15
C ARG A 237 3.86 13.84 -22.37
N ARG A 238 2.79 13.52 -23.10
CA ARG A 238 2.81 12.77 -24.37
C ARG A 238 3.12 13.68 -25.58
N LEU A 239 2.95 14.98 -25.45
CA LEU A 239 3.14 15.98 -26.53
C LEU A 239 4.53 16.62 -26.54
N VAL A 240 5.43 16.26 -25.62
CA VAL A 240 6.82 16.66 -25.67
C VAL A 240 7.63 15.46 -26.18
N PRO A 241 7.93 15.38 -27.50
CA PRO A 241 8.93 14.43 -27.99
C PRO A 241 10.26 14.80 -27.38
N GLY A 242 11.05 13.79 -26.97
CA GLY A 242 12.31 13.94 -26.29
C GLY A 242 13.19 15.03 -26.86
N GLY A 243 13.39 16.09 -26.11
CA GLY A 243 14.36 17.12 -26.37
C GLY A 243 15.69 16.72 -25.73
N SER A 244 16.54 16.09 -26.54
CA SER A 244 17.98 16.03 -26.29
C SER A 244 18.59 17.38 -26.51
N SER A 245 19.40 17.83 -25.57
CA SER A 245 20.63 18.68 -25.63
C SER A 245 20.68 19.91 -26.54
N ALA A 246 21.17 20.93 -25.90
CA ALA A 246 22.05 21.98 -26.35
C ALA A 246 21.45 23.34 -26.79
N GLY A 247 21.92 24.39 -26.14
CA GLY A 247 22.11 25.68 -26.76
C GLY A 247 21.61 26.91 -26.02
N SER A 248 22.45 27.48 -25.20
CA SER A 248 22.73 28.93 -25.00
C SER A 248 21.56 29.93 -24.83
N GLY A 249 21.62 30.65 -23.73
CA GLY A 249 21.30 32.08 -23.76
C GLY A 249 20.56 32.65 -22.57
N SER A 250 21.31 33.22 -21.64
CA SER A 250 21.06 34.48 -20.94
C SER A 250 20.02 34.59 -19.82
N MET A 251 20.59 34.68 -18.67
CA MET A 251 20.41 35.67 -17.57
C MET A 251 19.23 35.58 -16.61
N SER A 252 19.71 35.55 -15.37
CA SER A 252 19.19 36.08 -14.12
C SER A 252 18.09 35.28 -13.40
N GLY A 253 18.55 34.61 -12.38
CA GLY A 253 17.76 34.04 -11.31
C GLY A 253 18.51 32.85 -10.69
N LEU A 254 19.05 33.01 -9.50
CA LEU A 254 19.76 31.98 -8.75
C LEU A 254 18.89 30.71 -8.61
N ALA A 255 18.95 29.87 -9.63
CA ALA A 255 18.49 28.50 -9.57
C ALA A 255 19.69 27.66 -9.11
N TYR A 256 19.67 27.23 -7.86
CA TYR A 256 20.51 26.13 -7.41
C TYR A 256 20.23 24.92 -8.32
N PRO A 257 21.27 24.28 -8.87
CA PRO A 257 21.07 23.04 -9.60
C PRO A 257 20.46 22.05 -8.59
N ALA A 258 19.23 21.61 -8.86
CA ALA A 258 18.64 20.52 -8.16
C ALA A 258 19.48 19.27 -8.41
N LEU A 259 20.44 19.01 -7.55
CA LEU A 259 21.03 17.69 -7.40
C LEU A 259 19.86 16.76 -7.07
N ALA A 260 19.36 16.09 -8.08
CA ALA A 260 18.40 15.02 -7.94
C ALA A 260 19.10 13.87 -7.20
N ILE A 261 19.13 13.95 -5.89
CA ILE A 261 19.54 12.85 -5.03
C ILE A 261 18.24 12.03 -4.81
N PRO A 262 18.11 10.83 -5.40
CA PRO A 262 16.88 10.02 -5.24
C PRO A 262 16.52 9.81 -3.77
N ALA A 263 17.51 9.71 -2.90
CA ALA A 263 17.33 9.59 -1.46
C ALA A 263 16.67 10.82 -0.81
N LEU A 264 16.91 12.02 -1.31
CA LEU A 264 16.33 13.25 -0.76
C LEU A 264 14.83 13.35 -1.09
N ASN A 265 14.43 12.93 -2.29
CA ASN A 265 13.02 12.91 -2.69
C ASN A 265 12.24 11.88 -1.89
N ALA A 266 12.79 10.67 -1.69
CA ALA A 266 12.18 9.65 -0.85
C ALA A 266 12.02 10.14 0.60
N THR A 267 13.00 10.87 1.12
CA THR A 267 12.94 11.44 2.49
C THR A 267 11.87 12.53 2.59
N LEU A 268 11.71 13.38 1.58
CA LEU A 268 10.69 14.42 1.54
C LEU A 268 9.29 13.82 1.42
N GLU A 269 9.09 12.82 0.57
CA GLU A 269 7.83 12.09 0.46
C GLU A 269 7.46 11.42 1.79
N TRP A 270 8.43 10.85 2.50
CA TRP A 270 8.24 10.29 3.83
C TRP A 270 7.83 11.34 4.86
N LEU A 271 8.47 12.51 4.88
CA LEU A 271 8.15 13.60 5.80
C LEU A 271 6.76 14.19 5.53
N GLU A 272 6.38 14.32 4.25
CA GLU A 272 5.03 14.75 3.86
C GLU A 272 3.98 13.72 4.27
N PHE A 273 4.25 12.44 4.08
CA PHE A 273 3.38 11.37 4.52
C PHE A 273 3.22 11.38 6.04
N GLU A 274 4.32 11.45 6.81
CA GLU A 274 4.26 11.52 8.28
C GLU A 274 3.45 12.73 8.76
N ARG A 275 3.64 13.89 8.14
CA ARG A 275 2.87 15.09 8.46
C ARG A 275 1.39 14.92 8.17
N SER A 276 1.04 14.27 7.07
CA SER A 276 -0.35 14.07 6.65
C SER A 276 -1.07 12.97 7.43
N THR A 277 -0.33 12.04 8.03
CA THR A 277 -0.87 10.88 8.76
C THR A 277 -0.64 10.93 10.26
N SER A 278 -0.14 12.04 10.79
CA SER A 278 0.00 12.23 12.25
C SER A 278 -1.35 12.03 12.93
N GLY A 279 -1.40 11.08 13.87
CA GLY A 279 -2.65 10.72 14.55
C GLY A 279 -3.58 9.78 13.78
N VAL A 280 -3.20 9.31 12.59
CA VAL A 280 -3.96 8.31 11.84
C VAL A 280 -3.39 6.92 12.11
N PRO A 281 -4.22 5.91 12.42
CA PRO A 281 -3.75 4.52 12.53
C PRO A 281 -3.11 4.04 11.25
N LEU A 282 -1.95 3.42 11.36
CA LEU A 282 -1.15 2.98 10.23
C LEU A 282 -0.90 1.48 10.28
N TRP A 283 -1.03 0.84 9.15
CA TRP A 283 -0.42 -0.43 8.81
C TRP A 283 0.80 -0.16 7.94
N LEU A 284 1.92 0.11 8.60
CA LEU A 284 3.13 0.56 7.95
C LEU A 284 4.35 -0.11 8.56
N TYR A 285 5.13 -0.78 7.73
CA TYR A 285 6.49 -1.18 8.06
C TYR A 285 7.44 -0.02 7.80
N ARG A 286 8.28 0.29 8.77
CA ARG A 286 9.30 1.32 8.67
C ARG A 286 10.66 0.64 8.81
N PRO A 287 11.49 0.68 7.74
CA PRO A 287 12.83 0.12 7.79
C PRO A 287 13.76 0.90 8.73
#